data_4f6eeefc245c032766b5475d09f5f3a8
#
_entry.id   4f6eeefc245c032766b5475d09f5f3a8
#
_cell.length_a   1.000
_cell.length_b   1.000
_cell.length_c   1.000
_cell.angle_alpha   90.00
_cell.angle_beta   90.00
_cell.angle_gamma   90.00
#
_symmetry.space_group_name_H-M   'P 1'
#
loop_
_entity.id
_entity.type
_entity.pdbx_description
1 polymer ?
#
loop_
_entity_poly.entity_id
_entity_poly.type
_entity_poly.pdbx_seq_one_letter_code
_entity_poly.pdbx_strand_id
1 'polypeptide(L)'
;ALSSPGASIHAAVARAARDVLLALTPNQKARIEREYGAALADVPNGPTEDEGVLLGQLAARANLDRRADDGIVPSPWPPQQGPITEPIYAPTGKPGDYDFTPPFDSPPLGPIALFPGWGRLTPFVRDLARHRLKGPDPLRSKRYARDVKFLTTYGRLEGSSRTPDQTETAFFWFEPFAIWNDIAITALEREEASPWRVLALMNFALMDASIACFDAKYHFRFWRPYTAIRRAGEDGNDDTD
;
A
#
# COMPACT_ATOMS: atom_id res chain seq x y z
N ALA A 1 -8.36 6.94 -27.21
CA ALA A 1 -9.11 6.46 -26.04
C ALA A 1 -9.82 5.18 -26.44
N LEU A 2 -9.72 4.13 -25.62
CA LEU A 2 -10.47 2.90 -25.80
C LEU A 2 -11.89 3.17 -25.31
N SER A 3 -12.88 3.15 -26.19
CA SER A 3 -14.30 3.26 -25.81
C SER A 3 -15.17 2.53 -26.81
N SER A 4 -16.14 1.79 -26.30
CA SER A 4 -17.23 1.24 -27.06
C SER A 4 -18.51 1.45 -26.26
N PRO A 5 -19.43 2.31 -26.72
CA PRO A 5 -20.66 2.64 -25.97
C PRO A 5 -21.56 1.44 -25.68
N GLY A 6 -21.43 0.35 -26.47
CA GLY A 6 -22.22 -0.87 -26.32
C GLY A 6 -21.59 -1.93 -25.41
N ALA A 7 -20.34 -1.76 -25.02
CA ALA A 7 -19.60 -2.79 -24.30
C ALA A 7 -20.03 -2.93 -22.83
N SER A 8 -20.07 -4.16 -22.33
CA SER A 8 -20.31 -4.47 -20.92
C SER A 8 -19.12 -3.96 -20.06
N ILE A 9 -19.40 -3.01 -19.18
CA ILE A 9 -18.41 -2.51 -18.21
C ILE A 9 -18.01 -3.66 -17.26
N HIS A 10 -18.94 -4.51 -16.83
CA HIS A 10 -18.66 -5.64 -15.95
C HIS A 10 -17.68 -6.62 -16.59
N ALA A 11 -17.93 -7.01 -17.85
CA ALA A 11 -17.02 -7.89 -18.58
C ALA A 11 -15.63 -7.25 -18.77
N ALA A 12 -15.58 -5.93 -19.06
CA ALA A 12 -14.32 -5.21 -19.22
C ALA A 12 -13.50 -5.15 -17.93
N VAL A 13 -14.14 -4.85 -16.81
CA VAL A 13 -13.47 -4.81 -15.50
C VAL A 13 -13.00 -6.20 -15.08
N ALA A 14 -13.87 -7.22 -15.19
CA ALA A 14 -13.53 -8.59 -14.87
C ALA A 14 -12.34 -9.10 -15.69
N ARG A 15 -12.35 -8.84 -17.01
CA ARG A 15 -11.26 -9.25 -17.89
C ARG A 15 -9.95 -8.49 -17.59
N ALA A 16 -10.00 -7.19 -17.37
CA ALA A 16 -8.82 -6.42 -17.03
C ALA A 16 -8.19 -6.88 -15.72
N ALA A 17 -9.00 -7.11 -14.69
CA ALA A 17 -8.54 -7.63 -13.41
C ALA A 17 -7.88 -9.02 -13.56
N ARG A 18 -8.53 -9.94 -14.28
CA ARG A 18 -8.00 -11.28 -14.57
C ARG A 18 -6.60 -11.20 -15.20
N ASP A 19 -6.47 -10.45 -16.29
CA ASP A 19 -5.23 -10.41 -17.06
C ASP A 19 -4.07 -9.78 -16.28
N VAL A 20 -4.33 -8.73 -15.50
CA VAL A 20 -3.34 -8.13 -14.60
C VAL A 20 -2.94 -9.10 -13.50
N LEU A 21 -3.91 -9.74 -12.84
CA LEU A 21 -3.63 -10.70 -11.77
C LEU A 21 -2.86 -11.92 -12.27
N LEU A 22 -3.17 -12.44 -13.46
CA LEU A 22 -2.41 -13.55 -14.06
C LEU A 22 -0.96 -13.16 -14.37
N ALA A 23 -0.73 -11.92 -14.79
CA ALA A 23 0.62 -11.43 -15.05
C ALA A 23 1.43 -11.25 -13.75
N LEU A 24 0.80 -10.76 -12.68
CA LEU A 24 1.48 -10.43 -11.42
C LEU A 24 1.52 -11.60 -10.42
N THR A 25 0.52 -12.49 -10.44
CA THR A 25 0.39 -13.61 -9.50
C THR A 25 0.03 -14.92 -10.20
N PRO A 26 0.88 -15.43 -11.11
CA PRO A 26 0.58 -16.61 -11.93
C PRO A 26 0.36 -17.89 -11.11
N ASN A 27 0.90 -17.95 -9.91
CA ASN A 27 0.71 -19.05 -8.97
C ASN A 27 -0.73 -19.16 -8.44
N GLN A 28 -1.56 -18.12 -8.61
CA GLN A 28 -2.97 -18.12 -8.23
C GLN A 28 -3.93 -18.35 -9.41
N LYS A 29 -3.43 -18.82 -10.53
CA LYS A 29 -4.20 -18.97 -11.78
C LYS A 29 -5.57 -19.66 -11.57
N ALA A 30 -5.59 -20.78 -10.87
CA ALA A 30 -6.84 -21.54 -10.67
C ALA A 30 -7.91 -20.72 -9.93
N ARG A 31 -7.52 -19.92 -8.95
CA ARG A 31 -8.41 -19.02 -8.22
C ARG A 31 -8.89 -17.89 -9.12
N ILE A 32 -7.95 -17.22 -9.81
CA ILE A 32 -8.25 -16.10 -10.70
C ILE A 32 -9.25 -16.48 -11.79
N GLU A 33 -9.04 -17.64 -12.45
CA GLU A 33 -9.94 -18.12 -13.50
C GLU A 33 -11.33 -18.47 -12.96
N ARG A 34 -11.41 -19.01 -11.76
CA ARG A 34 -12.72 -19.31 -11.13
C ARG A 34 -13.50 -18.03 -10.82
N GLU A 35 -12.86 -17.03 -10.22
CA GLU A 35 -13.50 -15.74 -9.90
C GLU A 35 -13.88 -14.97 -11.18
N TYR A 36 -13.05 -15.04 -12.21
CA TYR A 36 -13.37 -14.48 -13.52
C TYR A 36 -14.60 -15.14 -14.15
N GLY A 37 -14.65 -16.48 -14.14
CA GLY A 37 -15.83 -17.21 -14.64
C GLY A 37 -17.10 -16.87 -13.88
N ALA A 38 -17.01 -16.73 -12.54
CA ALA A 38 -18.15 -16.31 -11.73
C ALA A 38 -18.61 -14.88 -12.07
N ALA A 39 -17.67 -13.94 -12.26
CA ALA A 39 -18.00 -12.57 -12.62
C ALA A 39 -18.65 -12.45 -14.02
N LEU A 40 -18.27 -13.30 -14.97
CA LEU A 40 -18.90 -13.31 -16.29
C LEU A 40 -20.27 -13.99 -16.31
N ALA A 41 -20.54 -14.92 -15.40
CA ALA A 41 -21.83 -15.60 -15.35
C ALA A 41 -23.02 -14.65 -15.14
N ASP A 42 -22.79 -13.49 -14.56
CA ASP A 42 -23.77 -12.43 -14.35
C ASP A 42 -23.92 -11.49 -15.56
N VAL A 43 -23.13 -11.69 -16.63
CA VAL A 43 -23.17 -10.88 -17.84
C VAL A 43 -23.88 -11.67 -18.94
N PRO A 44 -24.92 -11.11 -19.59
CA PRO A 44 -25.57 -11.79 -20.71
C PRO A 44 -24.62 -12.06 -21.87
N ASN A 45 -24.57 -13.31 -22.34
CA ASN A 45 -23.73 -13.69 -23.48
C ASN A 45 -24.12 -12.91 -24.74
N GLY A 46 -23.12 -12.50 -25.52
CA GLY A 46 -23.32 -11.85 -26.80
C GLY A 46 -22.33 -10.71 -27.09
N PRO A 47 -22.60 -9.95 -28.18
CA PRO A 47 -21.65 -8.93 -28.66
C PRO A 47 -21.25 -7.89 -27.60
N THR A 48 -22.15 -7.52 -26.70
CA THR A 48 -21.89 -6.58 -25.59
C THR A 48 -20.85 -7.13 -24.61
N GLU A 49 -20.93 -8.41 -24.27
CA GLU A 49 -19.94 -9.10 -23.45
C GLU A 49 -18.60 -9.20 -24.19
N ASP A 50 -18.61 -9.67 -25.46
CA ASP A 50 -17.41 -9.85 -26.29
C ASP A 50 -16.62 -8.54 -26.41
N GLU A 51 -17.31 -7.42 -26.68
CA GLU A 51 -16.70 -6.10 -26.73
C GLU A 51 -16.12 -5.68 -25.36
N GLY A 52 -16.83 -5.97 -24.26
CA GLY A 52 -16.35 -5.73 -22.92
C GLY A 52 -15.06 -6.49 -22.62
N VAL A 53 -15.05 -7.80 -22.91
CA VAL A 53 -13.86 -8.66 -22.77
C VAL A 53 -12.69 -8.12 -23.57
N LEU A 54 -12.90 -7.71 -24.82
CA LEU A 54 -11.84 -7.13 -25.65
C LEU A 54 -11.29 -5.83 -25.05
N LEU A 55 -12.16 -4.92 -24.62
CA LEU A 55 -11.74 -3.67 -23.98
C LEU A 55 -10.95 -3.91 -22.69
N GLY A 56 -11.40 -4.87 -21.87
CA GLY A 56 -10.69 -5.25 -20.65
C GLY A 56 -9.28 -5.78 -20.93
N GLN A 57 -9.15 -6.63 -21.94
CA GLN A 57 -7.85 -7.15 -22.39
C GLN A 57 -6.92 -6.03 -22.84
N LEU A 58 -7.40 -5.11 -23.67
CA LEU A 58 -6.61 -3.98 -24.16
C LEU A 58 -6.18 -3.04 -23.02
N ALA A 59 -7.09 -2.78 -22.07
CA ALA A 59 -6.80 -1.94 -20.91
C ALA A 59 -5.74 -2.58 -20.00
N ALA A 60 -5.85 -3.89 -19.72
CA ALA A 60 -4.86 -4.63 -18.95
C ALA A 60 -3.48 -4.55 -19.59
N ARG A 61 -3.42 -4.87 -20.89
CA ARG A 61 -2.17 -4.82 -21.64
C ARG A 61 -1.53 -3.44 -21.62
N ALA A 62 -2.30 -2.39 -21.90
CA ALA A 62 -1.81 -1.02 -21.90
C ALA A 62 -1.23 -0.60 -20.53
N ASN A 63 -1.84 -1.04 -19.43
CA ASN A 63 -1.32 -0.78 -18.08
C ASN A 63 -0.05 -1.59 -17.79
N LEU A 64 -0.02 -2.87 -18.14
CA LEU A 64 1.16 -3.72 -17.95
C LEU A 64 2.35 -3.21 -18.77
N ASP A 65 2.13 -2.86 -20.04
CA ASP A 65 3.17 -2.31 -20.92
C ASP A 65 3.70 -0.97 -20.39
N ARG A 66 2.79 -0.08 -19.93
CA ARG A 66 3.17 1.21 -19.34
C ARG A 66 4.01 1.07 -18.07
N ARG A 67 3.82 -0.02 -17.34
CA ARG A 67 4.47 -0.27 -16.04
C ARG A 67 5.58 -1.31 -16.11
N ALA A 68 5.92 -1.80 -17.29
CA ALA A 68 6.97 -2.79 -17.46
C ALA A 68 8.32 -2.32 -16.91
N ASP A 69 8.63 -1.03 -17.11
CA ASP A 69 9.87 -0.39 -16.66
C ASP A 69 9.62 0.62 -15.50
N ASP A 70 8.60 0.40 -14.69
CA ASP A 70 8.17 1.34 -13.66
C ASP A 70 9.10 1.39 -12.42
N GLY A 71 10.24 0.72 -12.48
CA GLY A 71 11.19 0.71 -11.38
C GLY A 71 10.74 -0.13 -10.18
N ILE A 72 9.77 -1.04 -10.40
CA ILE A 72 9.36 -1.99 -9.36
C ILE A 72 10.56 -2.86 -8.99
N VAL A 73 11.11 -2.57 -7.84
CA VAL A 73 11.98 -3.52 -7.16
C VAL A 73 11.06 -4.59 -6.59
N PRO A 74 11.28 -5.86 -6.91
CA PRO A 74 10.51 -6.92 -6.31
C PRO A 74 10.51 -6.75 -4.80
N SER A 75 9.32 -6.71 -4.20
CA SER A 75 9.21 -6.73 -2.75
C SER A 75 9.82 -8.03 -2.24
N PRO A 76 10.62 -8.02 -1.18
CA PRO A 76 11.04 -9.26 -0.55
C PRO A 76 9.86 -10.05 0.06
N TRP A 77 8.66 -9.48 0.02
CA TRP A 77 7.46 -10.09 0.54
C TRP A 77 6.34 -10.20 -0.52
N PRO A 78 5.81 -11.41 -0.75
CA PRO A 78 6.32 -12.71 -0.28
C PRO A 78 7.68 -13.05 -0.95
N PRO A 79 8.58 -13.75 -0.26
CA PRO A 79 9.98 -13.95 -0.68
C PRO A 79 10.18 -14.74 -1.99
N GLN A 80 9.14 -15.04 -2.71
CA GLN A 80 9.15 -15.94 -3.87
C GLN A 80 9.20 -15.22 -5.23
N GLN A 81 9.36 -13.91 -5.28
CA GLN A 81 9.30 -13.15 -6.53
C GLN A 81 10.67 -12.62 -6.97
N GLY A 82 11.50 -13.53 -7.47
CA GLY A 82 12.68 -13.20 -8.24
C GLY A 82 13.87 -12.57 -7.48
N PRO A 83 15.00 -12.38 -8.15
CA PRO A 83 16.17 -11.76 -7.52
C PRO A 83 15.89 -10.31 -7.18
N ILE A 84 16.24 -9.92 -5.96
CA ILE A 84 16.24 -8.51 -5.54
C ILE A 84 17.39 -7.83 -6.28
N THR A 85 17.07 -6.99 -7.26
CA THR A 85 18.05 -6.32 -8.12
C THR A 85 18.54 -4.98 -7.57
N GLU A 86 17.94 -4.52 -6.48
CA GLU A 86 18.24 -3.23 -5.87
C GLU A 86 18.97 -3.40 -4.52
N PRO A 87 19.77 -2.40 -4.11
CA PRO A 87 20.40 -2.44 -2.80
C PRO A 87 19.33 -2.59 -1.72
N ILE A 88 19.44 -3.68 -0.98
CA ILE A 88 18.60 -3.91 0.19
C ILE A 88 18.89 -2.77 1.18
N TYR A 89 17.85 -2.17 1.74
CA TYR A 89 18.02 -1.21 2.81
C TYR A 89 18.86 -1.82 3.93
N ALA A 90 19.93 -1.13 4.33
CA ALA A 90 20.76 -1.52 5.44
C ALA A 90 20.63 -0.46 6.56
N PRO A 91 20.19 -0.87 7.76
CA PRO A 91 20.20 0.01 8.92
C PRO A 91 21.61 0.48 9.25
N THR A 92 21.76 1.73 9.68
CA THR A 92 23.07 2.25 10.12
C THR A 92 23.35 1.97 11.59
N GLY A 93 22.33 1.61 12.37
CA GLY A 93 22.41 1.44 13.82
C GLY A 93 22.52 2.75 14.61
N LYS A 94 22.54 3.91 13.93
CA LYS A 94 22.63 5.22 14.61
C LYS A 94 21.30 5.59 15.27
N PRO A 95 21.32 6.27 16.42
CA PRO A 95 20.12 6.84 17.00
C PRO A 95 19.36 7.72 16.01
N GLY A 96 18.05 7.56 15.93
CA GLY A 96 17.20 8.28 14.99
C GLY A 96 17.02 7.61 13.63
N ASP A 97 17.93 6.73 13.20
CA ASP A 97 17.81 6.05 11.92
C ASP A 97 16.86 4.85 11.99
N TYR A 98 16.11 4.64 10.89
CA TYR A 98 15.20 3.50 10.73
C TYR A 98 15.96 2.18 10.89
N ASP A 99 15.43 1.33 11.74
CA ASP A 99 15.92 -0.02 11.97
C ASP A 99 14.80 -1.03 11.76
N PHE A 100 15.14 -2.30 11.57
CA PHE A 100 14.16 -3.36 11.47
C PHE A 100 13.41 -3.51 12.80
N THR A 101 12.15 -3.86 12.71
CA THR A 101 11.31 -4.04 13.89
C THR A 101 10.47 -5.31 13.76
N PRO A 102 10.07 -5.94 14.85
CA PRO A 102 9.22 -7.12 14.78
C PRO A 102 7.97 -6.93 13.91
N PRO A 103 7.55 -7.94 13.17
CA PRO A 103 8.15 -9.28 13.04
C PRO A 103 9.22 -9.39 11.93
N PHE A 104 9.69 -8.26 11.37
CA PHE A 104 10.58 -8.19 10.21
C PHE A 104 12.05 -7.93 10.57
N ASP A 105 12.42 -8.10 11.83
CA ASP A 105 13.79 -7.93 12.34
C ASP A 105 14.57 -9.26 12.44
N SER A 106 13.88 -10.40 12.35
CA SER A 106 14.46 -11.72 12.55
C SER A 106 13.73 -12.82 11.75
N PRO A 107 14.38 -13.98 11.53
CA PRO A 107 13.73 -15.12 10.90
C PRO A 107 12.44 -15.56 11.62
N PRO A 108 11.45 -16.11 10.93
CA PRO A 108 11.47 -16.50 9.51
C PRO A 108 11.13 -15.38 8.53
N LEU A 109 10.74 -14.17 8.99
CA LEU A 109 10.23 -13.10 8.15
C LEU A 109 11.28 -12.02 7.82
N GLY A 110 12.34 -11.91 8.61
CA GLY A 110 13.37 -10.89 8.48
C GLY A 110 14.80 -11.42 8.61
N PRO A 111 15.81 -10.53 8.62
CA PRO A 111 15.68 -9.06 8.60
C PRO A 111 15.35 -8.50 7.21
N ILE A 112 14.26 -7.75 7.08
CA ILE A 112 13.86 -7.10 5.82
C ILE A 112 13.28 -5.70 6.01
N ALA A 113 13.55 -4.85 5.03
CA ALA A 113 12.86 -3.58 4.86
C ALA A 113 11.72 -3.75 3.84
N LEU A 114 10.51 -3.34 4.18
CA LEU A 114 9.38 -3.45 3.27
C LEU A 114 9.41 -2.30 2.25
N PHE A 115 9.31 -2.67 0.98
CA PHE A 115 9.11 -1.76 -0.15
C PHE A 115 10.15 -0.63 -0.31
N PRO A 116 11.47 -0.90 -0.22
CA PRO A 116 12.50 0.15 -0.25
C PRO A 116 12.58 0.90 -1.59
N GLY A 117 12.06 0.32 -2.67
CA GLY A 117 12.04 0.93 -4.00
C GLY A 117 10.74 1.66 -4.37
N TRP A 118 9.71 1.59 -3.54
CA TRP A 118 8.38 2.10 -3.92
C TRP A 118 8.33 3.60 -4.14
N GLY A 119 9.17 4.38 -3.47
CA GLY A 119 9.27 5.83 -3.71
C GLY A 119 9.73 6.22 -5.13
N ARG A 120 10.20 5.26 -5.93
CA ARG A 120 10.63 5.47 -7.32
C ARG A 120 9.60 5.05 -8.36
N LEU A 121 8.48 4.44 -7.93
CA LEU A 121 7.42 4.06 -8.84
C LEU A 121 6.80 5.30 -9.49
N THR A 122 6.38 5.15 -10.75
CA THR A 122 5.67 6.21 -11.45
C THR A 122 4.27 6.37 -10.89
N PRO A 123 3.91 7.53 -10.30
CA PRO A 123 2.58 7.76 -9.77
C PRO A 123 1.54 7.88 -10.88
N PHE A 124 0.27 7.67 -10.54
CA PHE A 124 -0.87 7.91 -11.44
C PHE A 124 -1.11 9.41 -11.62
N VAL A 125 -0.95 10.20 -10.56
CA VAL A 125 -1.01 11.65 -10.57
C VAL A 125 0.40 12.22 -10.67
N ARG A 126 0.59 13.23 -11.51
CA ARG A 126 1.90 13.86 -11.71
C ARG A 126 2.33 14.63 -10.45
N ASP A 127 3.63 14.59 -10.18
CA ASP A 127 4.30 15.52 -9.27
C ASP A 127 4.06 15.27 -7.76
N LEU A 128 4.12 14.02 -7.32
CA LEU A 128 4.06 13.67 -5.90
C LEU A 128 5.19 14.29 -5.06
N ALA A 129 6.32 14.66 -5.70
CA ALA A 129 7.42 15.32 -4.98
C ALA A 129 7.00 16.63 -4.29
N ARG A 130 5.98 17.32 -4.82
CA ARG A 130 5.37 18.50 -4.19
C ARG A 130 4.58 18.19 -2.93
N HIS A 131 4.23 16.94 -2.71
CA HIS A 131 3.44 16.49 -1.56
C HIS A 131 4.30 15.87 -0.46
N ARG A 132 5.64 15.86 -0.62
CA ARG A 132 6.52 15.40 0.46
C ARG A 132 6.33 16.29 1.67
N LEU A 133 5.88 15.70 2.75
CA LEU A 133 5.67 16.39 4.02
C LEU A 133 7.01 16.83 4.62
N LYS A 134 6.94 17.80 5.55
CA LYS A 134 8.06 18.13 6.42
C LYS A 134 8.52 16.86 7.15
N GLY A 135 9.83 16.68 7.25
CA GLY A 135 10.41 15.56 7.96
C GLY A 135 10.08 15.52 9.45
N PRO A 136 10.49 14.44 10.14
CA PRO A 136 10.32 14.29 11.58
C PRO A 136 11.00 15.42 12.34
N ASP A 137 10.52 15.69 13.54
CA ASP A 137 11.15 16.66 14.43
C ASP A 137 12.52 16.14 14.90
N PRO A 138 13.52 17.02 15.12
CA PRO A 138 14.81 16.61 15.63
C PRO A 138 14.72 15.89 16.97
N LEU A 139 15.53 14.85 17.18
CA LEU A 139 15.54 14.03 18.38
C LEU A 139 15.61 14.86 19.68
N ARG A 140 16.42 15.91 19.69
CA ARG A 140 16.61 16.80 20.85
C ARG A 140 15.51 17.85 21.03
N SER A 141 14.44 17.78 20.24
CA SER A 141 13.36 18.77 20.34
C SER A 141 12.33 18.38 21.41
N LYS A 142 11.77 19.38 22.09
CA LYS A 142 10.65 19.18 23.02
C LYS A 142 9.42 18.56 22.35
N ARG A 143 9.26 18.75 21.04
CA ARG A 143 8.15 18.17 20.30
C ARG A 143 8.33 16.68 20.14
N TYR A 144 9.53 16.24 19.77
CA TYR A 144 9.87 14.82 19.72
C TYR A 144 9.67 14.14 21.09
N ALA A 145 10.16 14.74 22.17
CA ALA A 145 9.99 14.19 23.52
C ALA A 145 8.50 14.05 23.90
N ARG A 146 7.66 15.03 23.57
CA ARG A 146 6.20 14.91 23.78
C ARG A 146 5.59 13.76 22.99
N ASP A 147 6.04 13.56 21.76
CA ASP A 147 5.53 12.47 20.89
C ASP A 147 5.96 11.10 21.45
N VAL A 148 7.20 10.97 21.93
CA VAL A 148 7.67 9.75 22.60
C VAL A 148 6.85 9.48 23.86
N LYS A 149 6.63 10.49 24.69
CA LYS A 149 5.79 10.36 25.90
C LYS A 149 4.34 9.98 25.59
N PHE A 150 3.77 10.55 24.53
CA PHE A 150 2.45 10.17 24.05
C PHE A 150 2.40 8.69 23.66
N LEU A 151 3.37 8.25 22.85
CA LEU A 151 3.46 6.86 22.40
C LEU A 151 3.68 5.87 23.56
N THR A 152 4.53 6.20 24.53
CA THR A 152 4.72 5.36 25.71
C THR A 152 3.47 5.28 26.58
N THR A 153 2.63 6.30 26.58
CA THR A 153 1.39 6.33 27.37
C THR A 153 0.27 5.54 26.69
N TYR A 154 0.09 5.73 25.39
CA TYR A 154 -1.04 5.20 24.62
C TYR A 154 -0.69 3.99 23.75
N GLY A 155 0.58 3.79 23.39
CA GLY A 155 1.04 2.72 22.50
C GLY A 155 1.27 1.36 23.16
N ARG A 156 1.19 1.26 24.50
CA ARG A 156 1.43 0.01 25.23
C ARG A 156 0.38 -1.06 24.93
N LEU A 157 0.80 -2.31 24.95
CA LEU A 157 -0.12 -3.44 24.89
C LEU A 157 -0.90 -3.56 26.22
N GLU A 158 -0.18 -3.51 27.33
CA GLU A 158 -0.74 -3.59 28.70
C GLU A 158 -0.51 -2.26 29.44
N GLY A 159 -1.44 -1.92 30.32
CA GLY A 159 -1.35 -0.68 31.11
C GLY A 159 -1.40 0.60 30.28
N SER A 160 -1.98 0.54 29.09
CA SER A 160 -2.19 1.70 28.23
C SER A 160 -3.31 2.60 28.78
N SER A 161 -3.16 3.91 28.58
CA SER A 161 -4.22 4.89 28.87
C SER A 161 -5.24 5.03 27.74
N ARG A 162 -5.18 4.17 26.71
CA ARG A 162 -6.18 4.18 25.62
C ARG A 162 -7.57 3.88 26.13
N THR A 163 -8.55 4.58 25.58
CA THR A 163 -9.96 4.21 25.70
C THR A 163 -10.28 2.97 24.85
N PRO A 164 -11.37 2.26 25.11
CA PRO A 164 -11.86 1.21 24.22
C PRO A 164 -12.02 1.70 22.76
N ASP A 165 -12.62 2.87 22.56
CA ASP A 165 -12.81 3.49 21.22
C ASP A 165 -11.47 3.73 20.49
N GLN A 166 -10.45 4.23 21.19
CA GLN A 166 -9.12 4.39 20.59
C GLN A 166 -8.47 3.05 20.19
N THR A 167 -8.77 2.00 20.94
CA THR A 167 -8.29 0.65 20.60
C THR A 167 -9.01 0.11 19.37
N GLU A 168 -10.32 0.26 19.27
CA GLU A 168 -11.11 -0.12 18.10
C GLU A 168 -10.68 0.68 16.85
N THR A 169 -10.46 1.98 17.00
CA THR A 169 -9.91 2.83 15.92
C THR A 169 -8.56 2.32 15.41
N ALA A 170 -7.67 1.89 16.31
CA ALA A 170 -6.38 1.35 15.91
C ALA A 170 -6.52 0.03 15.14
N PHE A 171 -7.42 -0.86 15.54
CA PHE A 171 -7.71 -2.08 14.79
C PHE A 171 -8.36 -1.80 13.44
N PHE A 172 -9.29 -0.86 13.37
CA PHE A 172 -9.96 -0.48 12.12
C PHE A 172 -8.96 0.00 11.07
N TRP A 173 -7.96 0.80 11.45
CA TRP A 173 -6.95 1.34 10.53
C TRP A 173 -5.71 0.45 10.39
N PHE A 174 -5.70 -0.74 10.99
CA PHE A 174 -4.53 -1.64 10.92
C PHE A 174 -4.28 -2.16 9.50
N GLU A 175 -5.35 -2.42 8.73
CA GLU A 175 -5.28 -2.89 7.34
C GLU A 175 -5.54 -1.72 6.37
N PRO A 176 -4.50 -1.06 5.86
CA PRO A 176 -4.67 0.21 5.16
C PRO A 176 -5.16 0.07 3.71
N PHE A 177 -5.11 -1.12 3.11
CA PHE A 177 -5.45 -1.28 1.69
C PHE A 177 -6.88 -1.80 1.50
N ALA A 178 -7.26 -2.88 2.16
CA ALA A 178 -8.58 -3.49 2.01
C ALA A 178 -9.68 -2.58 2.55
N ILE A 179 -9.47 -1.96 3.71
CA ILE A 179 -10.47 -1.13 4.38
C ILE A 179 -11.00 0.01 3.52
N TRP A 180 -10.17 0.64 2.68
CA TRP A 180 -10.61 1.70 1.79
C TRP A 180 -11.55 1.22 0.69
N ASN A 181 -11.34 -0.01 0.19
CA ASN A 181 -12.25 -0.62 -0.76
C ASN A 181 -13.61 -0.94 -0.11
N ASP A 182 -13.61 -1.45 1.12
CA ASP A 182 -14.85 -1.73 1.87
C ASP A 182 -15.63 -0.44 2.17
N ILE A 183 -14.95 0.62 2.58
CA ILE A 183 -15.55 1.95 2.79
C ILE A 183 -16.16 2.47 1.48
N ALA A 184 -15.43 2.37 0.36
CA ALA A 184 -15.92 2.85 -0.92
C ALA A 184 -17.14 2.06 -1.40
N ILE A 185 -17.12 0.74 -1.30
CA ILE A 185 -18.24 -0.13 -1.67
C ILE A 185 -19.48 0.22 -0.84
N THR A 186 -19.32 0.32 0.49
CA THR A 186 -20.43 0.67 1.41
C THR A 186 -21.01 2.07 1.11
N ALA A 187 -20.15 3.03 0.77
CA ALA A 187 -20.60 4.37 0.41
C ALA A 187 -21.39 4.36 -0.94
N LEU A 188 -20.91 3.58 -1.90
CA LEU A 188 -21.51 3.48 -3.23
C LEU A 188 -22.87 2.76 -3.26
N GLU A 189 -23.18 1.93 -2.26
CA GLU A 189 -24.52 1.33 -2.10
C GLU A 189 -25.63 2.37 -1.94
N ARG A 190 -25.28 3.60 -1.58
CA ARG A 190 -26.21 4.71 -1.29
C ARG A 190 -26.19 5.81 -2.35
N GLU A 191 -25.35 5.67 -3.37
CA GLU A 191 -25.11 6.71 -4.36
C GLU A 191 -25.40 6.24 -5.79
N GLU A 192 -25.88 7.13 -6.64
CA GLU A 192 -26.09 6.87 -8.08
C GLU A 192 -24.79 6.95 -8.91
N ALA A 193 -23.64 7.13 -8.28
CA ALA A 193 -22.35 7.27 -8.95
C ALA A 193 -21.88 5.94 -9.57
N SER A 194 -21.16 6.01 -10.69
CA SER A 194 -20.55 4.84 -11.30
C SER A 194 -19.52 4.20 -10.35
N PRO A 195 -19.78 3.01 -9.81
CA PRO A 195 -18.87 2.36 -8.84
C PRO A 195 -17.48 2.12 -9.41
N TRP A 196 -17.38 1.78 -10.67
CA TRP A 196 -16.10 1.48 -11.33
C TRP A 196 -15.17 2.67 -11.38
N ARG A 197 -15.71 3.86 -11.66
CA ARG A 197 -14.92 5.09 -11.69
C ARG A 197 -14.43 5.48 -10.29
N VAL A 198 -15.29 5.40 -9.29
CA VAL A 198 -14.94 5.75 -7.91
C VAL A 198 -13.86 4.81 -7.37
N LEU A 199 -14.06 3.49 -7.52
CA LEU A 199 -13.08 2.49 -7.11
C LEU A 199 -11.74 2.65 -7.82
N ALA A 200 -11.73 2.94 -9.13
CA ALA A 200 -10.51 3.18 -9.87
C ALA A 200 -9.76 4.41 -9.34
N LEU A 201 -10.45 5.55 -9.18
CA LEU A 201 -9.83 6.79 -8.68
C LEU A 201 -9.31 6.64 -7.24
N MET A 202 -10.07 5.96 -6.39
CA MET A 202 -9.64 5.68 -5.01
C MET A 202 -8.39 4.80 -4.97
N ASN A 203 -8.33 3.73 -5.76
CA ASN A 203 -7.16 2.86 -5.80
C ASN A 203 -5.94 3.56 -6.42
N PHE A 204 -6.12 4.45 -7.39
CA PHE A 204 -5.02 5.30 -7.88
C PHE A 204 -4.51 6.23 -6.78
N ALA A 205 -5.39 6.89 -6.05
CA ALA A 205 -5.02 7.76 -4.94
C ALA A 205 -4.33 6.98 -3.81
N LEU A 206 -4.82 5.78 -3.49
CA LEU A 206 -4.22 4.90 -2.48
C LEU A 206 -2.81 4.46 -2.89
N MET A 207 -2.61 4.12 -4.17
CA MET A 207 -1.29 3.76 -4.67
C MET A 207 -0.33 4.96 -4.63
N ASP A 208 -0.78 6.14 -5.07
CA ASP A 208 0.04 7.35 -5.04
C ASP A 208 0.38 7.77 -3.61
N ALA A 209 -0.56 7.64 -2.66
CA ALA A 209 -0.29 7.87 -1.24
C ALA A 209 0.75 6.87 -0.70
N SER A 210 0.70 5.62 -1.14
CA SER A 210 1.68 4.59 -0.76
C SER A 210 3.07 4.92 -1.32
N ILE A 211 3.17 5.35 -2.57
CA ILE A 211 4.42 5.80 -3.18
C ILE A 211 5.01 6.96 -2.37
N ALA A 212 4.20 7.98 -2.06
CA ALA A 212 4.64 9.14 -1.28
C ALA A 212 5.06 8.76 0.16
N CYS A 213 4.35 7.82 0.79
CA CYS A 213 4.67 7.31 2.11
C CYS A 213 6.02 6.59 2.12
N PHE A 214 6.25 5.69 1.18
CA PHE A 214 7.52 4.95 1.11
C PHE A 214 8.69 5.82 0.63
N ASP A 215 8.45 6.82 -0.23
CA ASP A 215 9.44 7.84 -0.55
C ASP A 215 9.87 8.59 0.72
N ALA A 216 8.92 9.11 1.48
CA ALA A 216 9.21 9.80 2.73
C ALA A 216 9.91 8.90 3.76
N LYS A 217 9.46 7.65 3.92
CA LYS A 217 10.06 6.67 4.83
C LYS A 217 11.55 6.48 4.56
N TYR A 218 11.93 6.25 3.32
CA TYR A 218 13.33 5.97 2.96
C TYR A 218 14.15 7.23 2.69
N HIS A 219 13.50 8.37 2.46
CA HIS A 219 14.16 9.67 2.40
C HIS A 219 14.61 10.14 3.78
N PHE A 220 13.68 10.14 4.75
CA PHE A 220 13.99 10.59 6.11
C PHE A 220 14.70 9.53 6.94
N ARG A 221 14.50 8.25 6.64
CA ARG A 221 15.10 7.12 7.34
C ARG A 221 14.92 7.18 8.85
N PHE A 222 13.81 7.73 9.32
CA PHE A 222 13.56 7.94 10.73
C PHE A 222 13.09 6.65 11.41
N TRP A 223 13.59 6.38 12.57
CA TRP A 223 13.24 5.19 13.33
C TRP A 223 11.75 5.12 13.67
N ARG A 224 11.26 3.91 13.86
CA ARG A 224 9.88 3.67 14.26
C ARG A 224 9.67 3.98 15.75
N PRO A 225 8.43 4.26 16.19
CA PRO A 225 8.09 4.41 17.60
C PRO A 225 8.62 3.28 18.49
N TYR A 226 8.55 2.05 18.00
CA TYR A 226 9.10 0.87 18.68
C TYR A 226 10.58 1.03 19.02
N THR A 227 11.39 1.45 18.06
CA THR A 227 12.82 1.65 18.25
C THR A 227 13.09 2.88 19.12
N ALA A 228 12.40 4.00 18.87
CA ALA A 228 12.53 5.24 19.62
C ALA A 228 12.29 5.05 21.13
N ILE A 229 11.23 4.32 21.49
CA ILE A 229 10.90 4.03 22.91
C ILE A 229 11.97 3.14 23.55
N ARG A 230 12.50 2.13 22.84
CA ARG A 230 13.46 1.19 23.41
C ARG A 230 14.88 1.74 23.50
N ARG A 231 15.18 2.76 22.72
CA ARG A 231 16.49 3.40 22.64
C ARG A 231 16.43 4.88 23.01
N ALA A 232 15.47 5.27 23.87
CA ALA A 232 15.29 6.65 24.29
C ALA A 232 16.58 7.22 24.89
N GLY A 233 17.26 6.50 25.77
CA GLY A 233 18.53 6.92 26.36
C GLY A 233 19.70 7.11 25.38
N GLU A 234 19.50 6.84 24.07
CA GLU A 234 20.50 7.04 23.02
C GLU A 234 20.23 8.28 22.15
N ASP A 235 19.06 8.90 22.24
CA ASP A 235 18.64 10.01 21.37
C ASP A 235 19.23 11.37 21.77
N GLY A 236 19.84 11.43 22.95
CA GLY A 236 20.46 12.63 23.50
C GLY A 236 19.45 13.70 23.93
N ASN A 237 18.25 13.26 24.35
CA ASN A 237 17.16 14.11 24.82
C ASN A 237 16.72 13.67 26.22
N ASP A 238 17.15 14.34 27.24
CA ASP A 238 16.86 14.01 28.65
C ASP A 238 15.34 14.01 28.97
N ASP A 239 14.51 14.62 28.13
CA ASP A 239 13.04 14.65 28.28
C ASP A 239 12.36 13.34 27.81
N THR A 240 13.11 12.40 27.19
CA THR A 240 12.60 11.09 26.70
C THR A 240 12.95 9.92 27.61
N ASP A 241 13.88 10.08 28.54
CA ASP A 241 14.37 9.07 29.49
C ASP A 241 13.33 8.69 30.58
#